data_083d31c7480d4b5f106e9111a7e56df1
#
_entry.id   083d31c7480d4b5f106e9111a7e56df1
#
_cell.length_a   1.000
_cell.length_b   1.000
_cell.length_c   1.000
_cell.angle_alpha   90.00
_cell.angle_beta   90.00
_cell.angle_gamma   90.00
#
_symmetry.space_group_name_H-M   'P 1'
#
loop_
_entity.id
_entity.type
_entity.pdbx_description
1 polymer ?
#
loop_
_entity_poly.entity_id
_entity_poly.type
_entity_poly.pdbx_seq_one_letter_code
_entity_poly.pdbx_strand_id
1 'polypeptide(L)'
;EERRQRTYEEARARYEAQVRARNEERRQLRALFRDASRLQRANRLREFIAAVEDRARHGGELTPEKQQWIEWAKAKADWLDPLVRRSDPILDAPEPEAPSYWQY
;
A
#
# COMPACT_ATOMS: atom_id res chain seq x y z
N GLU A 1 -29.03 -43.80 8.07
CA GLU A 1 -28.67 -42.72 8.98
C GLU A 1 -27.16 -42.42 8.90
N GLU A 2 -26.31 -43.39 9.18
CA GLU A 2 -24.83 -43.18 9.10
C GLU A 2 -24.38 -42.81 7.70
N ARG A 3 -24.95 -43.41 6.67
CA ARG A 3 -24.64 -43.11 5.26
C ARG A 3 -25.03 -41.67 4.90
N ARG A 4 -26.21 -41.22 5.34
CA ARG A 4 -26.71 -39.87 5.09
C ARG A 4 -25.84 -38.84 5.82
N GLN A 5 -25.49 -39.10 7.06
CA GLN A 5 -24.65 -38.23 7.87
C GLN A 5 -23.26 -38.13 7.27
N ARG A 6 -22.67 -39.24 6.84
CA ARG A 6 -21.35 -39.25 6.20
C ARG A 6 -21.34 -38.46 4.89
N THR A 7 -22.39 -38.63 4.07
CA THR A 7 -22.53 -37.88 2.83
C THR A 7 -22.67 -36.39 3.09
N TYR A 8 -23.41 -36.02 4.13
CA TYR A 8 -23.53 -34.62 4.56
C TYR A 8 -22.20 -34.04 5.01
N GLU A 9 -21.45 -34.77 5.83
CA GLU A 9 -20.15 -34.34 6.33
C GLU A 9 -19.15 -34.15 5.20
N GLU A 10 -19.14 -35.06 4.21
CA GLU A 10 -18.30 -34.93 3.03
C GLU A 10 -18.67 -33.69 2.20
N ALA A 11 -19.96 -33.49 1.99
CA ALA A 11 -20.44 -32.30 1.27
C ALA A 11 -20.09 -31.03 2.02
N ARG A 12 -20.21 -31.03 3.34
CA ARG A 12 -19.85 -29.89 4.19
C ARG A 12 -18.36 -29.60 4.11
N ALA A 13 -17.52 -30.64 4.15
CA ALA A 13 -16.09 -30.49 4.04
C ALA A 13 -15.68 -29.89 2.69
N ARG A 14 -16.32 -30.35 1.61
CA ARG A 14 -16.07 -29.77 0.28
C ARG A 14 -16.49 -28.32 0.19
N TYR A 15 -17.64 -27.98 0.77
CA TYR A 15 -18.12 -26.60 0.83
C TYR A 15 -17.16 -25.70 1.57
N GLU A 16 -16.72 -26.14 2.75
CA GLU A 16 -15.77 -25.37 3.56
C GLU A 16 -14.42 -25.18 2.86
N ALA A 17 -13.95 -26.22 2.16
CA ALA A 17 -12.72 -26.12 1.36
C ALA A 17 -12.88 -25.10 0.21
N GLN A 18 -14.03 -25.09 -0.46
CA GLN A 18 -14.31 -24.13 -1.52
C GLN A 18 -14.39 -22.70 -0.98
N VAL A 19 -14.99 -22.51 0.19
CA VAL A 19 -15.07 -21.20 0.85
C VAL A 19 -13.67 -20.70 1.19
N ARG A 20 -12.82 -21.56 1.77
CA ARG A 20 -11.46 -21.21 2.10
C ARG A 20 -10.64 -20.83 0.86
N ALA A 21 -10.76 -21.61 -0.20
CA ALA A 21 -10.07 -21.35 -1.46
C ALA A 21 -10.50 -20.02 -2.07
N ARG A 22 -11.81 -19.74 -2.06
CA ARG A 22 -12.36 -18.48 -2.57
C ARG A 22 -11.89 -17.28 -1.74
N ASN A 23 -11.89 -17.43 -0.42
CA ASN A 23 -11.45 -16.36 0.46
C ASN A 23 -9.96 -16.05 0.28
N GLU A 24 -9.13 -17.08 0.10
CA GLU A 24 -7.71 -16.92 -0.19
C GLU A 24 -7.48 -16.22 -1.52
N GLU A 25 -8.20 -16.63 -2.56
CA GLU A 25 -8.11 -16.02 -3.88
C GLU A 25 -8.51 -14.54 -3.84
N ARG A 26 -9.59 -14.23 -3.12
CA ARG A 26 -10.03 -12.84 -2.93
C ARG A 26 -8.99 -12.01 -2.20
N ARG A 27 -8.33 -12.60 -1.19
CA ARG A 27 -7.28 -11.91 -0.44
C ARG A 27 -6.10 -11.59 -1.35
N GLN A 28 -5.67 -12.53 -2.17
CA GLN A 28 -4.60 -12.32 -3.13
C GLN A 28 -4.97 -11.26 -4.16
N LEU A 29 -6.20 -11.29 -4.64
CA LEU A 29 -6.70 -10.30 -5.60
C LEU A 29 -6.70 -8.89 -5.00
N ARG A 30 -7.14 -8.75 -3.74
CA ARG A 30 -7.11 -7.45 -3.05
C ARG A 30 -5.67 -6.93 -2.91
N ALA A 31 -4.74 -7.81 -2.59
CA ALA A 31 -3.32 -7.44 -2.50
C ALA A 31 -2.78 -6.97 -3.85
N LEU A 32 -3.16 -7.67 -4.92
CA LEU A 32 -2.78 -7.29 -6.28
C LEU A 32 -3.32 -5.91 -6.65
N PHE A 33 -4.60 -5.65 -6.40
CA PHE A 33 -5.20 -4.34 -6.65
C PHE A 33 -4.53 -3.24 -5.84
N ARG A 34 -4.23 -3.51 -4.58
CA ARG A 34 -3.53 -2.54 -3.73
C ARG A 34 -2.17 -2.18 -4.32
N ASP A 35 -1.39 -3.18 -4.71
CA ASP A 35 -0.05 -2.96 -5.24
C ASP A 35 -0.10 -2.23 -6.59
N ALA A 36 -1.01 -2.63 -7.47
CA ALA A 36 -1.20 -1.95 -8.75
C ALA A 36 -1.62 -0.49 -8.56
N SER A 37 -2.51 -0.23 -7.61
CA SER A 37 -2.96 1.12 -7.27
C SER A 37 -1.81 1.96 -6.70
N ARG A 38 -0.99 1.37 -5.83
CA ARG A 38 0.16 2.07 -5.25
C ARG A 38 1.19 2.42 -6.32
N LEU A 39 1.48 1.52 -7.24
CA LEU A 39 2.39 1.80 -8.36
C LEU A 39 1.87 2.95 -9.23
N GLN A 40 0.58 2.92 -9.54
CA GLN A 40 -0.04 3.98 -10.33
C GLN A 40 0.07 5.34 -9.65
N ARG A 41 -0.16 5.39 -8.34
CA ARG A 41 -0.02 6.62 -7.55
C ARG A 41 1.43 7.10 -7.51
N ALA A 42 2.37 6.19 -7.31
CA ALA A 42 3.80 6.52 -7.33
C ALA A 42 4.20 7.16 -8.66
N ASN A 43 3.74 6.59 -9.76
CA ASN A 43 4.04 7.11 -11.09
C ASN A 43 3.40 8.47 -11.35
N ARG A 44 2.19 8.71 -10.85
CA ARG A 44 1.55 10.04 -10.90
C ARG A 44 2.37 11.08 -10.14
N LEU A 45 2.85 10.72 -8.96
CA LEU A 45 3.71 11.63 -8.19
C LEU A 45 4.99 11.94 -8.95
N ARG A 46 5.62 10.94 -9.55
CA ARG A 46 6.84 11.12 -10.32
C ARG A 46 6.65 12.04 -11.51
N GLU A 47 5.55 11.91 -12.22
CA GLU A 47 5.20 12.80 -13.34
C GLU A 47 5.07 14.25 -12.87
N PHE A 48 4.35 14.46 -11.78
CA PHE A 48 4.18 15.78 -11.20
C PHE A 48 5.49 16.38 -10.71
N ILE A 49 6.29 15.59 -10.01
CA ILE A 49 7.58 16.01 -9.48
C ILE A 49 8.53 16.40 -10.62
N ALA A 50 8.55 15.60 -11.70
CA ALA A 50 9.36 15.90 -12.86
C ALA A 50 8.94 17.22 -13.51
N ALA A 51 7.65 17.49 -13.60
CA ALA A 51 7.14 18.75 -14.14
C ALA A 51 7.53 19.93 -13.27
N VAL A 52 7.45 19.79 -11.94
CA VAL A 52 7.86 20.84 -10.99
C VAL A 52 9.36 21.12 -11.10
N GLU A 53 10.16 20.06 -11.14
CA GLU A 53 11.62 20.20 -11.27
C GLU A 53 12.01 20.87 -12.59
N ASP A 54 11.40 20.44 -13.67
CA ASP A 54 11.65 20.99 -15.00
C ASP A 54 11.32 22.48 -15.08
N ARG A 55 10.15 22.85 -14.55
CA ARG A 55 9.73 24.25 -14.50
C ARG A 55 10.67 25.11 -13.64
N ALA A 56 11.11 24.57 -12.51
CA ALA A 56 12.04 25.29 -11.63
C ALA A 56 13.39 25.51 -12.30
N ARG A 57 13.89 24.51 -13.02
CA ARG A 57 15.16 24.64 -13.76
C ARG A 57 15.07 25.69 -14.85
N HIS A 58 14.02 25.66 -15.66
CA HIS A 58 13.84 26.58 -16.78
C HIS A 58 13.54 28.01 -16.32
N GLY A 59 12.88 28.17 -15.18
CA GLY A 59 12.53 29.47 -14.62
C GLY A 59 13.60 30.07 -13.72
N GLY A 60 14.71 29.36 -13.49
CA GLY A 60 15.75 29.82 -12.57
C GLY A 60 15.32 29.81 -11.11
N GLU A 61 14.31 29.02 -10.75
CA GLU A 61 13.72 28.94 -9.41
C GLU A 61 14.14 27.70 -8.63
N LEU A 62 15.18 27.00 -9.08
CA LEU A 62 15.66 25.81 -8.40
C LEU A 62 16.55 26.20 -7.21
N THR A 63 15.89 26.66 -6.15
CA THR A 63 16.54 27.04 -4.90
C THR A 63 16.90 25.80 -4.08
N PRO A 64 17.78 25.92 -3.06
CA PRO A 64 18.03 24.79 -2.16
C PRO A 64 16.78 24.24 -1.49
N GLU A 65 15.82 25.10 -1.11
CA GLU A 65 14.55 24.70 -0.51
C GLU A 65 13.71 23.90 -1.51
N LYS A 66 13.67 24.35 -2.76
CA LYS A 66 12.94 23.63 -3.82
C LYS A 66 13.58 22.25 -4.08
N GLN A 67 14.91 22.20 -4.10
CA GLN A 67 15.64 20.96 -4.28
C GLN A 67 15.35 19.97 -3.14
N GLN A 68 15.31 20.44 -1.90
CA GLN A 68 14.94 19.61 -0.75
C GLN A 68 13.52 19.07 -0.86
N TRP A 69 12.59 19.91 -1.30
CA TRP A 69 11.22 19.48 -1.52
C TRP A 69 11.13 18.39 -2.59
N ILE A 70 11.87 18.56 -3.69
CA ILE A 70 11.91 17.59 -4.78
C ILE A 70 12.43 16.23 -4.27
N GLU A 71 13.52 16.23 -3.50
CA GLU A 71 14.08 15.01 -2.94
C GLU A 71 13.11 14.34 -1.95
N TRP A 72 12.46 15.14 -1.11
CA TRP A 72 11.42 14.65 -0.21
C TRP A 72 10.28 13.99 -0.98
N ALA A 73 9.80 14.65 -2.02
CA ALA A 73 8.68 14.15 -2.84
C ALA A 73 9.05 12.85 -3.57
N LYS A 74 10.26 12.77 -4.13
CA LYS A 74 10.76 11.55 -4.78
C LYS A 74 10.81 10.37 -3.79
N ALA A 75 11.23 10.64 -2.57
CA ALA A 75 11.26 9.61 -1.52
C ALA A 75 9.86 9.09 -1.19
N LYS A 76 8.85 9.96 -1.19
CA LYS A 76 7.45 9.54 -0.96
C LYS A 76 6.93 8.67 -2.11
N ALA A 77 7.27 9.01 -3.35
CA ALA A 77 6.92 8.17 -4.50
C ALA A 77 7.56 6.78 -4.38
N ASP A 78 8.83 6.71 -3.99
CA ASP A 78 9.54 5.45 -3.79
C ASP A 78 8.95 4.63 -2.63
N TRP A 79 8.46 5.29 -1.59
CA TRP A 79 7.77 4.63 -0.49
C TRP A 79 6.45 4.00 -0.93
N LEU A 80 5.68 4.70 -1.79
CA LEU A 80 4.44 4.19 -2.35
C LEU A 80 4.65 3.03 -3.31
N ASP A 81 5.77 3.02 -4.01
CA ASP A 81 6.05 2.07 -5.08
C ASP A 81 6.32 0.67 -4.52
N PRO A 82 5.45 -0.33 -4.79
CA PRO A 82 5.65 -1.69 -4.28
C PRO A 82 6.86 -2.40 -4.86
N LEU A 83 7.41 -1.90 -5.96
CA LEU A 83 8.60 -2.48 -6.60
C LEU A 83 9.89 -1.93 -6.00
N VAL A 84 9.86 -0.73 -5.43
CA VAL A 84 11.01 -0.11 -4.76
C VAL A 84 10.99 -0.40 -3.27
N ARG A 85 9.84 -0.24 -2.63
CA ARG A 85 9.62 -0.52 -1.20
C ARG A 85 10.57 0.25 -0.29
N ARG A 86 10.75 1.53 -0.57
CA ARG A 86 11.57 2.38 0.27
C ARG A 86 10.92 2.56 1.64
N SER A 87 11.69 2.39 2.71
CA SER A 87 11.19 2.63 4.06
C SER A 87 11.09 4.13 4.34
N ASP A 88 10.17 4.48 5.24
CA ASP A 88 9.98 5.85 5.71
C ASP A 88 9.74 5.79 7.22
N PRO A 89 10.64 6.37 8.04
CA PRO A 89 10.52 6.25 9.50
C PRO A 89 9.23 6.84 10.07
N ILE A 90 8.66 7.83 9.40
CA ILE A 90 7.44 8.49 9.87
C ILE A 90 6.21 7.74 9.39
N LEU A 91 6.15 7.43 8.08
CA LEU A 91 4.97 6.78 7.50
C LEU A 91 4.85 5.31 7.89
N ASP A 92 5.98 4.64 8.15
CA ASP A 92 5.98 3.23 8.58
C ASP A 92 5.79 3.06 10.09
N ALA A 93 5.90 4.15 10.86
CA ALA A 93 5.70 4.11 12.29
C ALA A 93 4.24 3.78 12.62
N PRO A 94 3.98 3.06 13.73
CA PRO A 94 2.62 2.85 14.18
C PRO A 94 1.98 4.19 14.54
N GLU A 95 0.64 4.24 14.44
CA GLU A 95 -0.09 5.45 14.79
C GLU A 95 0.20 5.81 16.25
N PRO A 96 0.61 7.06 16.53
CA PRO A 96 0.88 7.46 17.90
C PRO A 96 -0.38 7.51 18.74
N GLU A 97 -0.26 7.08 19.98
CA GLU A 97 -1.36 7.17 20.93
C GLU A 97 -1.33 8.53 21.62
N ALA A 98 -2.50 9.17 21.69
CA ALA A 98 -2.63 10.40 22.45
C ALA A 98 -2.32 10.13 23.93
N PRO A 99 -1.50 10.96 24.58
CA PRO A 99 -1.21 10.74 26.00
C PRO A 99 -2.48 10.86 26.84
N SER A 100 -2.61 9.95 27.80
CA SER A 100 -3.70 10.00 28.77
C SER A 100 -3.25 10.83 29.97
N TYR A 101 -4.16 11.68 30.48
CA TYR A 101 -3.90 12.47 31.68
C TYR A 101 -3.45 11.56 32.85
N TRP A 102 -4.01 10.37 32.92
CA TRP A 102 -3.73 9.43 34.02
C TRP A 102 -2.38 8.71 33.91
N GLN A 103 -1.65 8.89 32.82
CA GLN A 103 -0.29 8.36 32.65
C GLN A 103 0.78 9.27 33.26
N TYR A 104 0.39 10.48 33.57
CA TYR A 104 1.25 11.52 34.13
C TYR A 104 0.71 12.01 35.46
#